data_790381b5ac84389ef6711b2460093f05
#
_entry.id   790381b5ac84389ef6711b2460093f05
#
_cell.length_a   1.000
_cell.length_b   1.000
_cell.length_c   1.000
_cell.angle_alpha   90.00
_cell.angle_beta   90.00
_cell.angle_gamma   90.00
#
_symmetry.space_group_name_H-M   'P 1'
#
loop_
_entity.id
_entity.type
_entity.pdbx_description
1 polymer ?
#
loop_
_entity_poly.entity_id
_entity_poly.type
_entity_poly.pdbx_seq_one_letter_code
_entity_poly.pdbx_strand_id
1 'polypeptide(L)'
;MLNKILTLAATGIFAAQVASAATYHVDPVHSQIGFTVDHLVIFKVSGSFNEYQGQIEADPKTRSLQSAKAEIKVASIDTREPIRDAHLLSADFFDAENHPLMTFASKRIDGSGDKITVVGDLTIRGTTKEVALKGSFRGENTDPWLINAPDSLQAP
;
A
#
# COMPACT_ATOMS: atom_id res chain seq x y z
N MET A 1 50.44 -52.62 0.14
CA MET A 1 48.97 -52.53 -0.01
C MET A 1 48.55 -51.12 0.30
N LEU A 2 48.19 -50.35 -0.71
CA LEU A 2 47.94 -48.90 -0.60
C LEU A 2 46.43 -48.71 -0.71
N ASN A 3 45.72 -48.40 0.40
CA ASN A 3 44.32 -48.07 0.44
C ASN A 3 44.09 -46.63 -0.01
N LYS A 4 43.43 -46.45 -1.17
CA LYS A 4 42.96 -45.15 -1.63
C LYS A 4 41.59 -44.89 -1.00
N ILE A 5 41.50 -43.88 -0.13
CA ILE A 5 40.24 -43.38 0.40
C ILE A 5 39.70 -42.37 -0.62
N LEU A 6 38.55 -42.72 -1.22
CA LEU A 6 37.83 -41.87 -2.16
C LEU A 6 36.86 -40.98 -1.36
N THR A 7 37.18 -39.68 -1.20
CA THR A 7 36.33 -38.71 -0.54
C THR A 7 35.32 -38.20 -1.55
N LEU A 8 34.06 -38.59 -1.37
CA LEU A 8 32.94 -38.09 -2.18
C LEU A 8 32.49 -36.74 -1.63
N ALA A 9 32.79 -35.66 -2.32
CA ALA A 9 32.29 -34.33 -2.00
C ALA A 9 30.87 -34.20 -2.51
N ALA A 10 29.90 -34.20 -1.61
CA ALA A 10 28.49 -33.90 -1.93
C ALA A 10 28.30 -32.38 -2.08
N THR A 11 28.23 -31.90 -3.31
CA THR A 11 27.90 -30.53 -3.62
C THR A 11 26.38 -30.33 -3.44
N GLY A 12 25.95 -29.81 -2.31
CA GLY A 12 24.54 -29.43 -2.07
C GLY A 12 24.18 -28.26 -2.97
N ILE A 13 23.29 -28.50 -3.94
CA ILE A 13 22.65 -27.43 -4.72
C ILE A 13 21.62 -26.78 -3.82
N PHE A 14 21.92 -25.63 -3.26
CA PHE A 14 20.92 -24.75 -2.65
C PHE A 14 20.05 -24.17 -3.77
N ALA A 15 18.88 -24.72 -3.98
CA ALA A 15 17.84 -24.08 -4.78
C ALA A 15 17.36 -22.84 -4.01
N ALA A 16 17.76 -21.65 -4.44
CA ALA A 16 17.17 -20.41 -3.97
C ALA A 16 15.68 -20.46 -4.34
N GLN A 17 14.80 -20.55 -3.36
CA GLN A 17 13.38 -20.35 -3.57
C GLN A 17 13.15 -18.91 -3.97
N VAL A 18 12.80 -18.70 -5.23
CA VAL A 18 12.35 -17.39 -5.70
C VAL A 18 11.01 -17.14 -5.02
N ALA A 19 10.97 -16.16 -4.12
CA ALA A 19 9.71 -15.71 -3.54
C ALA A 19 8.82 -15.23 -4.69
N SER A 20 7.64 -15.85 -4.85
CA SER A 20 6.69 -15.49 -5.89
C SER A 20 5.85 -14.31 -5.38
N ALA A 21 6.35 -13.10 -5.61
CA ALA A 21 5.56 -11.91 -5.37
C ALA A 21 4.49 -11.77 -6.44
N ALA A 22 3.27 -11.46 -6.01
CA ALA A 22 2.18 -11.06 -6.89
C ALA A 22 1.96 -9.55 -6.74
N THR A 23 1.56 -8.93 -7.85
CA THR A 23 1.21 -7.51 -7.87
C THR A 23 -0.29 -7.36 -7.70
N TYR A 24 -0.69 -6.57 -6.71
CA TYR A 24 -2.09 -6.24 -6.42
C TYR A 24 -2.31 -4.76 -6.67
N HIS A 25 -3.42 -4.43 -7.31
CA HIS A 25 -3.88 -3.06 -7.46
C HIS A 25 -4.93 -2.75 -6.41
N VAL A 26 -4.89 -1.53 -5.88
CA VAL A 26 -5.91 -1.07 -4.94
C VAL A 26 -7.24 -0.94 -5.68
N ASP A 27 -8.27 -1.62 -5.18
CA ASP A 27 -9.64 -1.50 -5.67
C ASP A 27 -10.37 -0.39 -4.90
N PRO A 28 -10.72 0.74 -5.55
CA PRO A 28 -11.39 1.85 -4.88
C PRO A 28 -12.79 1.51 -4.35
N VAL A 29 -13.45 0.47 -4.89
CA VAL A 29 -14.78 0.05 -4.43
C VAL A 29 -14.73 -0.59 -3.05
N HIS A 30 -13.65 -1.33 -2.75
CA HIS A 30 -13.47 -2.05 -1.49
C HIS A 30 -12.37 -1.45 -0.60
N SER A 31 -11.88 -0.26 -0.94
CA SER A 31 -10.81 0.43 -0.20
C SER A 31 -11.25 1.81 0.23
N GLN A 32 -10.56 2.38 1.21
CA GLN A 32 -10.78 3.74 1.65
C GLN A 32 -9.47 4.37 2.12
N ILE A 33 -9.22 5.60 1.68
CA ILE A 33 -8.18 6.46 2.25
C ILE A 33 -8.87 7.56 3.04
N GLY A 34 -8.80 7.48 4.36
CA GLY A 34 -9.45 8.42 5.26
C GLY A 34 -8.49 9.04 6.27
N PHE A 35 -8.94 10.11 6.89
CA PHE A 35 -8.22 10.78 7.97
C PHE A 35 -9.19 11.26 9.05
N THR A 36 -8.64 11.48 10.24
CA THR A 36 -9.35 12.14 11.33
C THR A 36 -8.39 13.13 11.99
N VAL A 37 -8.84 14.36 12.18
CA VAL A 37 -8.07 15.42 12.84
C VAL A 37 -8.86 16.01 14.00
N ASP A 38 -8.13 16.40 15.04
CA ASP A 38 -8.72 17.13 16.15
C ASP A 38 -8.98 18.58 15.75
N HIS A 39 -10.17 19.08 16.03
CA HIS A 39 -10.60 20.46 15.74
C HIS A 39 -11.11 21.12 17.01
N LEU A 40 -10.54 22.29 17.34
CA LEU A 40 -10.88 23.07 18.52
C LEU A 40 -10.83 22.26 19.85
N VAL A 41 -9.91 21.31 19.95
CA VAL A 41 -9.65 20.44 21.12
C VAL A 41 -10.76 19.44 21.44
N ILE A 42 -12.03 19.77 21.16
CA ILE A 42 -13.21 18.98 21.57
C ILE A 42 -13.90 18.26 20.40
N PHE A 43 -13.64 18.65 19.16
CA PHE A 43 -14.26 18.04 17.99
C PHE A 43 -13.27 17.19 17.19
N LYS A 44 -13.79 16.18 16.52
CA LYS A 44 -13.06 15.42 15.51
C LYS A 44 -13.70 15.65 14.15
N VAL A 45 -12.88 16.03 13.18
CA VAL A 45 -13.27 16.10 11.78
C VAL A 45 -12.69 14.92 11.07
N SER A 46 -13.54 14.10 10.45
CA SER A 46 -13.14 12.99 9.58
C SER A 46 -13.42 13.35 8.14
N GLY A 47 -12.55 12.89 7.26
CA GLY A 47 -12.71 13.01 5.81
C GLY A 47 -12.08 11.84 5.10
N SER A 48 -12.30 11.78 3.78
CA SER A 48 -11.71 10.81 2.88
C SER A 48 -11.20 11.47 1.62
N PHE A 49 -10.36 10.74 0.88
CA PHE A 49 -10.01 11.03 -0.50
C PHE A 49 -10.67 9.95 -1.36
N ASN A 50 -11.48 10.36 -2.32
CA ASN A 50 -12.33 9.45 -3.09
C ASN A 50 -11.70 9.02 -4.43
N GLU A 51 -10.59 9.66 -4.85
CA GLU A 51 -9.85 9.29 -6.04
C GLU A 51 -8.38 9.01 -5.70
N TYR A 52 -7.99 7.77 -5.85
CA TYR A 52 -6.63 7.30 -5.61
C TYR A 52 -6.37 6.02 -6.39
N GLN A 53 -5.10 5.72 -6.57
CA GLN A 53 -4.61 4.46 -7.09
C GLN A 53 -3.43 3.98 -6.25
N GLY A 54 -3.22 2.67 -6.23
CA GLY A 54 -2.12 2.07 -5.50
C GLY A 54 -1.75 0.71 -6.03
N GLN A 55 -0.53 0.31 -5.72
CA GLN A 55 0.00 -0.99 -6.07
C GLN A 55 0.76 -1.56 -4.88
N ILE A 56 0.57 -2.84 -4.64
CA ILE A 56 1.22 -3.59 -3.57
C ILE A 56 1.85 -4.82 -4.19
N GLU A 57 3.11 -5.09 -3.88
CA GLU A 57 3.74 -6.38 -4.16
C GLU A 57 3.77 -7.21 -2.87
N ALA A 58 3.22 -8.41 -2.94
CA ALA A 58 3.09 -9.27 -1.78
C ALA A 58 3.24 -10.74 -2.13
N ASP A 59 3.67 -11.54 -1.16
CA ASP A 59 3.60 -12.99 -1.21
C ASP A 59 2.46 -13.47 -0.29
N PRO A 60 1.34 -13.94 -0.85
CA PRO A 60 0.20 -14.39 -0.06
C PRO A 60 0.49 -15.64 0.78
N LYS A 61 1.45 -16.48 0.37
CA LYS A 61 1.81 -17.71 1.09
C LYS A 61 2.52 -17.40 2.40
N THR A 62 3.42 -16.45 2.37
CA THR A 62 4.16 -15.98 3.56
C THR A 62 3.46 -14.83 4.28
N ARG A 63 2.39 -14.27 3.68
CA ARG A 63 1.67 -13.09 4.16
C ARG A 63 2.62 -11.91 4.39
N SER A 64 3.58 -11.73 3.49
CA SER A 64 4.57 -10.65 3.53
C SER A 64 4.35 -9.66 2.39
N LEU A 65 4.52 -8.38 2.70
CA LEU A 65 4.57 -7.31 1.71
C LEU A 65 6.02 -7.09 1.29
N GLN A 66 6.24 -6.78 0.02
CA GLN A 66 7.56 -6.46 -0.54
C GLN A 66 7.67 -4.99 -0.91
N SER A 67 6.60 -4.42 -1.48
CA SER A 67 6.53 -2.99 -1.78
C SER A 67 5.10 -2.49 -1.70
N ALA A 68 4.94 -1.18 -1.50
CA ALA A 68 3.66 -0.48 -1.58
C ALA A 68 3.88 0.93 -2.11
N LYS A 69 3.02 1.35 -3.04
CA LYS A 69 2.97 2.72 -3.55
C LYS A 69 1.53 3.17 -3.73
N ALA A 70 1.30 4.46 -3.57
CA ALA A 70 -0.01 5.06 -3.79
C ALA A 70 0.13 6.48 -4.33
N GLU A 71 -0.86 6.87 -5.13
CA GLU A 71 -1.09 8.23 -5.58
C GLU A 71 -2.53 8.61 -5.24
N ILE A 72 -2.72 9.78 -4.67
CA ILE A 72 -4.00 10.25 -4.16
C ILE A 72 -4.26 11.63 -4.74
N LYS A 73 -5.38 11.81 -5.41
CA LYS A 73 -5.80 13.12 -5.91
C LYS A 73 -6.28 14.00 -4.76
N VAL A 74 -5.59 15.09 -4.52
CA VAL A 74 -5.94 16.05 -3.45
C VAL A 74 -7.34 16.61 -3.64
N ALA A 75 -7.73 16.91 -4.89
CA ALA A 75 -9.04 17.46 -5.22
C ALA A 75 -10.23 16.53 -4.90
N SER A 76 -9.97 15.25 -4.59
CA SER A 76 -11.00 14.28 -4.22
C SER A 76 -11.33 14.26 -2.73
N ILE A 77 -10.84 15.21 -1.96
CA ILE A 77 -11.14 15.35 -0.53
C ILE A 77 -12.64 15.55 -0.32
N ASP A 78 -13.16 14.85 0.67
CA ASP A 78 -14.56 14.96 1.10
C ASP A 78 -14.64 14.86 2.63
N THR A 79 -15.01 15.93 3.26
CA THR A 79 -15.29 15.99 4.69
C THR A 79 -16.80 16.15 4.98
N ARG A 80 -17.65 15.98 3.97
CA ARG A 80 -19.11 16.18 4.01
C ARG A 80 -19.53 17.62 4.32
N GLU A 81 -18.63 18.57 4.02
CA GLU A 81 -18.90 20.01 4.19
C GLU A 81 -18.18 20.79 3.07
N PRO A 82 -18.89 21.20 2.00
CA PRO A 82 -18.28 21.76 0.79
C PRO A 82 -17.46 23.03 1.02
N ILE A 83 -17.86 23.90 1.97
CA ILE A 83 -17.12 25.14 2.28
C ILE A 83 -15.77 24.77 2.90
N ARG A 84 -15.73 23.79 3.78
CA ARG A 84 -14.50 23.28 4.38
C ARG A 84 -13.62 22.62 3.33
N ASP A 85 -14.20 21.80 2.46
CA ASP A 85 -13.45 21.13 1.40
C ASP A 85 -12.78 22.14 0.46
N ALA A 86 -13.51 23.18 0.04
CA ALA A 86 -12.95 24.27 -0.76
C ALA A 86 -11.78 24.98 -0.04
N HIS A 87 -11.90 25.21 1.26
CA HIS A 87 -10.82 25.84 2.06
C HIS A 87 -9.61 24.90 2.19
N LEU A 88 -9.83 23.60 2.41
CA LEU A 88 -8.74 22.61 2.45
C LEU A 88 -7.97 22.51 1.13
N LEU A 89 -8.63 22.72 -0.01
CA LEU A 89 -7.99 22.71 -1.33
C LEU A 89 -7.18 23.98 -1.63
N SER A 90 -7.44 25.09 -0.90
CA SER A 90 -6.78 26.38 -1.13
C SER A 90 -5.29 26.36 -0.75
N ALA A 91 -4.61 27.45 -1.12
CA ALA A 91 -3.19 27.66 -0.81
C ALA A 91 -2.89 27.72 0.70
N ASP A 92 -3.90 27.95 1.56
CA ASP A 92 -3.72 27.93 3.02
C ASP A 92 -3.47 26.51 3.55
N PHE A 93 -3.96 25.46 2.86
CA PHE A 93 -3.82 24.07 3.27
C PHE A 93 -3.10 23.21 2.22
N PHE A 94 -3.82 22.44 1.42
CA PHE A 94 -3.21 21.49 0.48
C PHE A 94 -2.63 22.13 -0.77
N ASP A 95 -3.07 23.33 -1.14
CA ASP A 95 -2.64 24.01 -2.37
C ASP A 95 -2.78 23.11 -3.59
N ALA A 96 -3.99 22.59 -3.79
CA ALA A 96 -4.27 21.54 -4.75
C ALA A 96 -4.00 21.96 -6.21
N GLU A 97 -4.02 23.24 -6.51
CA GLU A 97 -3.68 23.78 -7.84
C GLU A 97 -2.20 23.54 -8.17
N ASN A 98 -1.29 23.78 -7.22
CA ASN A 98 0.15 23.60 -7.40
C ASN A 98 0.61 22.17 -7.00
N HIS A 99 -0.15 21.48 -6.15
CA HIS A 99 0.17 20.17 -5.60
C HIS A 99 -1.02 19.21 -5.74
N PRO A 100 -1.39 18.80 -6.97
CA PRO A 100 -2.61 18.02 -7.22
C PRO A 100 -2.57 16.60 -6.66
N LEU A 101 -1.39 16.08 -6.35
CA LEU A 101 -1.20 14.71 -5.88
C LEU A 101 -0.49 14.67 -4.52
N MET A 102 -0.95 13.77 -3.67
CA MET A 102 -0.16 13.20 -2.58
C MET A 102 0.36 11.84 -3.03
N THR A 103 1.57 11.48 -2.63
CA THR A 103 2.18 10.20 -3.01
C THR A 103 2.78 9.48 -1.81
N PHE A 104 2.76 8.17 -1.85
CA PHE A 104 3.46 7.31 -0.90
C PHE A 104 4.29 6.27 -1.65
N ALA A 105 5.52 6.03 -1.19
CA ALA A 105 6.36 4.95 -1.67
C ALA A 105 7.10 4.28 -0.51
N SER A 106 6.93 2.97 -0.36
CA SER A 106 7.63 2.21 0.69
C SER A 106 9.13 2.14 0.43
N LYS A 107 9.92 2.20 1.49
CA LYS A 107 11.38 2.01 1.52
C LYS A 107 11.77 0.73 2.24
N ARG A 108 11.06 0.40 3.29
CA ARG A 108 11.28 -0.79 4.11
C ARG A 108 9.96 -1.31 4.65
N ILE A 109 9.85 -2.62 4.70
CA ILE A 109 8.70 -3.30 5.28
C ILE A 109 9.21 -4.30 6.31
N ASP A 110 8.72 -4.19 7.53
CA ASP A 110 9.08 -5.03 8.65
C ASP A 110 7.86 -5.86 9.09
N GLY A 111 8.06 -7.14 9.37
CA GLY A 111 7.02 -8.06 9.82
C GLY A 111 6.22 -8.71 8.70
N SER A 112 5.23 -9.50 9.07
CA SER A 112 4.32 -10.22 8.16
C SER A 112 3.00 -10.54 8.86
N GLY A 113 1.98 -10.97 8.09
CA GLY A 113 0.69 -11.38 8.62
C GLY A 113 0.00 -10.26 9.39
N ASP A 114 -0.23 -10.48 10.67
CA ASP A 114 -1.05 -9.59 11.50
C ASP A 114 -0.31 -8.35 12.02
N LYS A 115 1.02 -8.30 11.86
CA LYS A 115 1.86 -7.18 12.31
C LYS A 115 2.84 -6.79 11.23
N ILE A 116 2.51 -5.77 10.47
CA ILE A 116 3.36 -5.21 9.41
C ILE A 116 3.59 -3.74 9.72
N THR A 117 4.81 -3.30 9.51
CA THR A 117 5.16 -1.87 9.52
C THR A 117 5.77 -1.53 8.17
N VAL A 118 5.11 -0.64 7.44
CA VAL A 118 5.59 -0.12 6.15
C VAL A 118 6.19 1.25 6.40
N VAL A 119 7.50 1.36 6.28
CA VAL A 119 8.22 2.64 6.35
C VAL A 119 8.42 3.16 4.94
N GLY A 120 8.08 4.39 4.68
CA GLY A 120 8.16 4.98 3.35
C GLY A 120 8.06 6.48 3.35
N ASP A 121 8.27 7.06 2.19
CA ASP A 121 8.19 8.48 1.94
C ASP A 121 6.75 8.87 1.56
N LEU A 122 6.16 9.74 2.38
CA LEU A 122 4.88 10.38 2.12
C LEU A 122 5.12 11.82 1.70
N THR A 123 4.67 12.18 0.51
CA THR A 123 4.75 13.54 -0.02
C THR A 123 3.37 14.18 0.01
N ILE A 124 3.26 15.30 0.71
CA ILE A 124 2.07 16.15 0.79
C ILE A 124 2.51 17.59 0.51
N ARG A 125 1.80 18.28 -0.39
CA ARG A 125 2.09 19.67 -0.74
C ARG A 125 3.58 19.89 -1.02
N GLY A 126 4.18 19.04 -1.87
CA GLY A 126 5.59 19.11 -2.24
C GLY A 126 6.59 18.80 -1.12
N THR A 127 6.13 18.53 0.10
CA THR A 127 6.99 18.18 1.23
C THR A 127 6.97 16.68 1.47
N THR A 128 8.14 16.06 1.42
CA THR A 128 8.31 14.62 1.66
C THR A 128 8.78 14.37 3.10
N LYS A 129 8.12 13.45 3.78
CA LYS A 129 8.51 12.97 5.11
C LYS A 129 8.47 11.45 5.15
N GLU A 130 9.44 10.85 5.84
CA GLU A 130 9.39 9.44 6.15
C GLU A 130 8.33 9.19 7.23
N VAL A 131 7.45 8.22 6.97
CA VAL A 131 6.39 7.79 7.88
C VAL A 131 6.41 6.29 8.05
N ALA A 132 5.87 5.81 9.17
CA ALA A 132 5.68 4.39 9.46
C ALA A 132 4.19 4.07 9.55
N LEU A 133 3.68 3.31 8.60
CA LEU A 133 2.30 2.84 8.54
C LEU A 133 2.23 1.45 9.17
N LYS A 134 1.31 1.26 10.12
CA LYS A 134 1.08 -0.05 10.74
C LYS A 134 -0.15 -0.70 10.13
N GLY A 135 -0.07 -1.99 9.87
CA GLY A 135 -1.14 -2.73 9.24
C GLY A 135 -1.05 -4.24 9.44
N SER A 136 -1.93 -4.93 8.75
CA SER A 136 -1.95 -6.40 8.68
C SER A 136 -2.27 -6.85 7.27
N PHE A 137 -1.67 -7.96 6.84
CA PHE A 137 -2.03 -8.67 5.63
C PHE A 137 -2.77 -9.95 6.00
N ARG A 138 -4.07 -9.97 5.75
CA ARG A 138 -4.95 -11.09 6.15
C ARG A 138 -4.92 -12.26 5.17
N GLY A 139 -4.40 -12.05 3.97
CA GLY A 139 -4.34 -13.05 2.89
C GLY A 139 -5.02 -12.54 1.62
N GLU A 140 -5.16 -13.43 0.67
CA GLU A 140 -5.93 -13.23 -0.56
C GLU A 140 -7.18 -14.10 -0.56
N ASN A 141 -8.21 -13.65 -1.25
CA ASN A 141 -9.40 -14.42 -1.54
C ASN A 141 -9.90 -14.05 -2.93
N THR A 142 -10.44 -15.02 -3.64
CA THR A 142 -11.08 -14.76 -4.94
C THR A 142 -12.50 -14.28 -4.68
N ASP A 143 -12.86 -13.14 -5.24
CA ASP A 143 -14.24 -12.64 -5.16
C ASP A 143 -15.18 -13.62 -5.88
N PRO A 144 -16.12 -14.26 -5.16
CA PRO A 144 -17.02 -15.22 -5.75
C PRO A 144 -17.98 -14.62 -6.80
N TRP A 145 -18.18 -13.29 -6.79
CA TRP A 145 -19.00 -12.60 -7.77
C TRP A 145 -18.28 -12.41 -9.11
N LEU A 146 -16.95 -12.34 -9.12
CA LEU A 146 -16.14 -12.17 -10.33
C LEU A 146 -15.90 -13.48 -11.09
N ILE A 147 -16.11 -14.66 -10.46
CA ILE A 147 -15.93 -15.97 -11.11
C ILE A 147 -16.83 -16.14 -12.35
N ASN A 148 -17.99 -15.47 -12.35
CA ASN A 148 -18.97 -15.51 -13.45
C ASN A 148 -19.08 -14.18 -14.20
N ALA A 149 -18.19 -13.24 -13.95
CA ALA A 149 -18.18 -11.96 -14.65
C ALA A 149 -17.63 -12.13 -16.08
N PRO A 150 -18.11 -11.35 -17.06
CA PRO A 150 -17.49 -11.30 -18.38
C PRO A 150 -16.00 -10.96 -18.27
N ASP A 151 -15.17 -11.52 -19.17
CA ASP A 151 -13.70 -11.32 -19.18
C ASP A 151 -13.26 -9.85 -19.12
N SER A 152 -14.12 -8.94 -19.58
CA SER A 152 -13.88 -7.48 -19.52
C SER A 152 -13.91 -6.89 -18.09
N LEU A 153 -14.42 -7.63 -17.10
CA LEU A 153 -14.50 -7.24 -15.69
C LEU A 153 -13.53 -8.04 -14.79
N GLN A 154 -12.89 -9.05 -15.35
CA GLN A 154 -11.82 -9.77 -14.67
C GLN A 154 -10.54 -8.98 -14.91
N ALA A 155 -10.01 -8.33 -13.89
CA ALA A 155 -8.73 -7.63 -13.98
C ALA A 155 -7.61 -8.61 -14.35
N PRO A 156 -6.60 -8.18 -15.13
CA PRO A 156 -5.48 -9.02 -15.52
C PRO A 156 -4.65 -9.44 -14.33
#